data_23f64ebe79f1ad8e7cd215fb29e6aa51
#
_entry.id   23f64ebe79f1ad8e7cd215fb29e6aa51
#
_cell.length_a   1.000
_cell.length_b   1.000
_cell.length_c   1.000
_cell.angle_alpha   90.00
_cell.angle_beta   90.00
_cell.angle_gamma   90.00
#
_symmetry.space_group_name_H-M   'P 1'
#
loop_
_entity.id
_entity.type
_entity.pdbx_description
1 polymer ?
#
loop_
_entity_poly.entity_id
_entity_poly.type
_entity_poly.pdbx_seq_one_letter_code
_entity_poly.pdbx_strand_id
1 'polypeptide(L)'
;MPKHELEFVPSLQIFGQARAQAAYTVLAGPNNSGKSLTLRYLKSTLGRNAYFVGTNRFYHVYHLSTALRQTNEIDQFESTFQSHFNDDSHNHEQNVFDLGRILQGLADSRRNKLFELCGALIGSKFSLKKVESDNDLSPRYIDMDGQNLSVGSTGTRLLMTVLGLCMDDRFNTILIDEPELGLSPKVQAALSGFFQDAEQRAEYFPHLRRVFVASHSSLFLARSDISNNYVVTKEDKRISLSKIQGIQDFHRLQFNLLGNTLESMFFPSAIVVVEGKTDFAYLDRAIGLRFPARRITVISSGGDVKKKVYSLKETFGDLERSPFRARIFVVLDKTHQAGLSDELVRLGIVSANIVVWSKNGIEYYYPAGAMQHIFSSGPEQLEQLQIIGDQVSLLGVTKTKNDLASEVIRHITDSTEYPEDLEKRLLVPLANAID
;
A
#
# COMPACT_ATOMS: atom_id res chain seq x y z
N MET A 1 -15.85 -12.15 33.63
CA MET A 1 -15.36 -12.68 32.35
C MET A 1 -13.89 -13.03 32.52
N PRO A 2 -13.34 -14.09 31.93
CA PRO A 2 -11.96 -14.44 32.20
C PRO A 2 -11.06 -13.31 31.69
N LYS A 3 -10.20 -12.80 32.55
CA LYS A 3 -9.09 -11.92 32.18
C LYS A 3 -8.37 -12.58 31.02
N HIS A 4 -8.30 -11.92 29.88
CA HIS A 4 -7.46 -12.37 28.77
C HIS A 4 -6.02 -12.26 29.23
N GLU A 5 -5.44 -13.35 29.70
CA GLU A 5 -3.99 -13.47 29.87
C GLU A 5 -3.39 -13.42 28.45
N LEU A 6 -3.10 -12.21 28.02
CA LEU A 6 -2.25 -12.03 26.85
C LEU A 6 -0.86 -12.46 27.28
N GLU A 7 -0.45 -13.66 26.84
CA GLU A 7 0.94 -14.05 26.92
C GLU A 7 1.75 -13.17 25.99
N PHE A 8 2.28 -12.09 26.53
CA PHE A 8 3.23 -11.25 25.81
C PHE A 8 4.53 -12.04 25.63
N VAL A 9 4.91 -12.27 24.39
CA VAL A 9 6.16 -12.92 24.04
C VAL A 9 7.35 -12.11 24.59
N PRO A 10 8.43 -12.77 25.06
CA PRO A 10 9.65 -12.13 25.57
C PRO A 10 10.25 -11.04 24.68
N SER A 11 9.96 -11.06 23.38
CA SER A 11 10.34 -10.00 22.43
C SER A 11 9.81 -8.60 22.80
N LEU A 12 8.72 -8.47 23.57
CA LEU A 12 8.22 -7.19 24.07
C LEU A 12 9.10 -6.63 25.20
N GLN A 13 9.76 -7.47 25.97
CA GLN A 13 10.71 -7.03 27.01
C GLN A 13 11.92 -6.32 26.40
N ILE A 14 12.29 -6.66 25.16
CA ILE A 14 13.38 -6.02 24.43
C ILE A 14 13.08 -4.55 24.15
N PHE A 15 11.84 -4.17 23.91
CA PHE A 15 11.45 -2.76 23.72
C PHE A 15 11.55 -1.92 25.00
N GLY A 16 11.24 -2.51 26.16
CA GLY A 16 11.39 -1.84 27.46
C GLY A 16 12.85 -1.67 27.88
N GLN A 17 13.70 -2.61 27.50
CA GLN A 17 15.12 -2.63 27.86
C GLN A 17 16.04 -2.01 26.80
N ALA A 18 15.67 -2.07 25.53
CA ALA A 18 16.40 -1.38 24.50
C ALA A 18 16.27 0.13 24.79
N ARG A 19 17.34 0.71 25.32
CA ARG A 19 17.62 2.14 25.21
C ARG A 19 17.70 2.42 23.72
N ALA A 20 16.51 2.46 23.10
CA ALA A 20 16.35 2.35 21.68
C ALA A 20 17.01 3.54 21.01
N GLN A 21 18.00 3.22 20.22
CA GLN A 21 18.59 4.14 19.27
C GLN A 21 17.61 4.53 18.14
N ALA A 22 16.52 3.78 17.99
CA ALA A 22 15.52 4.08 16.96
C ALA A 22 14.57 5.21 17.44
N ALA A 23 14.76 6.40 16.89
CA ALA A 23 13.91 7.55 17.19
C ALA A 23 12.48 7.38 16.65
N TYR A 24 12.29 6.58 15.58
CA TYR A 24 11.00 6.28 14.96
C TYR A 24 10.84 4.77 14.76
N THR A 25 9.78 4.20 15.32
CA THR A 25 9.51 2.75 15.26
C THR A 25 8.07 2.51 14.87
N VAL A 26 7.84 1.58 13.97
CA VAL A 26 6.52 1.25 13.42
C VAL A 26 6.10 -0.16 13.81
N LEU A 27 4.92 -0.26 14.38
CA LEU A 27 4.17 -1.50 14.59
C LEU A 27 3.14 -1.62 13.46
N ALA A 28 3.37 -2.52 12.53
CA ALA A 28 2.56 -2.69 11.35
C ALA A 28 1.85 -4.05 11.34
N GLY A 29 0.68 -4.13 10.75
CA GLY A 29 -0.07 -5.38 10.64
C GLY A 29 -1.55 -5.13 10.33
N PRO A 30 -2.31 -6.17 9.98
CA PRO A 30 -3.73 -6.04 9.67
C PRO A 30 -4.54 -5.57 10.87
N ASN A 31 -5.80 -5.21 10.61
CA ASN A 31 -6.72 -4.89 11.71
C ASN A 31 -6.84 -6.10 12.67
N ASN A 32 -7.03 -5.79 13.94
CA ASN A 32 -7.13 -6.80 15.01
C ASN A 32 -5.87 -7.66 15.25
N SER A 33 -4.70 -7.26 14.75
CA SER A 33 -3.42 -7.95 15.01
C SER A 33 -2.85 -7.70 16.40
N GLY A 34 -3.43 -6.76 17.19
CA GLY A 34 -2.95 -6.44 18.53
C GLY A 34 -2.01 -5.23 18.61
N LYS A 35 -1.89 -4.42 17.56
CA LYS A 35 -1.03 -3.21 17.53
C LYS A 35 -1.32 -2.23 18.67
N SER A 36 -2.59 -1.84 18.82
CA SER A 36 -3.03 -0.91 19.88
C SER A 36 -2.73 -1.44 21.27
N LEU A 37 -2.95 -2.73 21.49
CA LEU A 37 -2.65 -3.38 22.75
C LEU A 37 -1.14 -3.41 23.03
N THR A 38 -0.33 -3.64 22.02
CA THR A 38 1.14 -3.56 22.11
C THR A 38 1.58 -2.14 22.50
N LEU A 39 1.04 -1.09 21.88
CA LEU A 39 1.36 0.29 22.27
C LEU A 39 0.97 0.60 23.72
N ARG A 40 -0.19 0.14 24.19
CA ARG A 40 -0.63 0.34 25.59
C ARG A 40 0.30 -0.38 26.56
N TYR A 41 0.72 -1.59 26.23
CA TYR A 41 1.71 -2.32 27.03
C TYR A 41 3.05 -1.57 27.09
N LEU A 42 3.53 -1.07 25.94
CA LEU A 42 4.72 -0.22 25.89
C LEU A 42 4.57 1.04 26.75
N LYS A 43 3.41 1.71 26.71
CA LYS A 43 3.12 2.86 27.55
C LYS A 43 3.23 2.51 29.03
N SER A 44 2.63 1.38 29.46
CA SER A 44 2.70 0.94 30.85
C SER A 44 4.13 0.68 31.34
N THR A 45 4.97 0.19 30.45
CA THR A 45 6.41 -0.10 30.71
C THR A 45 7.27 1.19 30.74
N LEU A 46 6.97 2.14 29.85
CA LEU A 46 7.73 3.40 29.71
C LEU A 46 7.37 4.45 30.77
N GLY A 47 6.22 4.30 31.44
CA GLY A 47 5.77 5.14 32.55
C GLY A 47 5.45 6.57 32.15
N ARG A 48 5.62 7.50 33.10
CA ARG A 48 5.14 8.89 33.06
C ARG A 48 5.72 9.76 31.95
N ASN A 49 6.90 9.42 31.41
CA ASN A 49 7.56 10.17 30.35
C ASN A 49 7.05 9.82 28.95
N ALA A 50 6.13 8.87 28.84
CA ALA A 50 5.53 8.45 27.61
C ALA A 50 4.04 8.81 27.56
N TYR A 51 3.56 9.28 26.43
CA TYR A 51 2.14 9.56 26.21
C TYR A 51 1.57 8.65 25.11
N PHE A 52 0.42 8.05 25.39
CA PHE A 52 -0.33 7.23 24.41
C PHE A 52 -1.44 8.08 23.78
N VAL A 53 -1.38 8.21 22.47
CA VAL A 53 -2.37 8.89 21.65
C VAL A 53 -3.27 7.84 21.01
N GLY A 54 -4.43 7.60 21.60
CA GLY A 54 -5.42 6.65 21.10
C GLY A 54 -6.17 7.15 19.87
N THR A 55 -7.02 6.29 19.33
CA THR A 55 -7.88 6.59 18.16
C THR A 55 -8.95 7.61 18.47
N ASN A 56 -9.49 7.62 19.71
CA ASN A 56 -10.49 8.57 20.18
C ASN A 56 -9.88 9.91 20.62
N ARG A 57 -9.09 10.55 19.76
CA ARG A 57 -8.47 11.87 20.01
C ARG A 57 -9.31 13.03 19.53
N PHE A 58 -10.61 12.82 19.45
CA PHE A 58 -11.58 13.75 18.91
C PHE A 58 -12.19 14.60 19.99
N TYR A 59 -11.90 15.90 19.99
CA TYR A 59 -12.61 16.82 20.86
C TYR A 59 -13.01 18.08 20.11
N HIS A 60 -14.18 18.58 20.43
CA HIS A 60 -14.67 19.84 19.92
C HIS A 60 -13.90 20.99 20.57
N VAL A 61 -13.14 21.73 19.77
CA VAL A 61 -12.46 22.94 20.23
C VAL A 61 -13.23 24.14 19.72
N TYR A 62 -14.18 24.61 20.53
CA TYR A 62 -14.91 25.83 20.19
C TYR A 62 -14.15 27.08 20.63
N HIS A 63 -13.72 27.10 21.88
CA HIS A 63 -13.01 28.22 22.49
C HIS A 63 -11.90 27.71 23.42
N LEU A 64 -10.81 28.46 23.48
CA LEU A 64 -9.76 28.25 24.46
C LEU A 64 -10.04 29.14 25.69
N SER A 65 -10.14 28.53 26.84
CA SER A 65 -10.24 29.29 28.09
C SER A 65 -8.89 29.91 28.46
N THR A 66 -8.90 30.91 29.31
CA THR A 66 -7.70 31.51 29.89
C THR A 66 -7.18 30.74 31.13
N ALA A 67 -7.76 29.57 31.42
CA ALA A 67 -7.38 28.76 32.58
C ALA A 67 -5.92 28.33 32.51
N LEU A 68 -5.22 28.47 33.61
CA LEU A 68 -3.86 28.02 33.77
C LEU A 68 -3.82 26.48 33.79
N ARG A 69 -2.72 25.94 33.33
CA ARG A 69 -2.43 24.51 33.36
C ARG A 69 -2.48 24.00 34.82
N GLN A 70 -3.19 22.91 35.08
CA GLN A 70 -3.23 22.29 36.39
C GLN A 70 -1.91 21.54 36.66
N THR A 71 -1.38 21.66 37.86
CA THR A 71 -0.10 21.05 38.26
C THR A 71 -0.16 19.54 38.39
N ASN A 72 -1.34 18.96 38.57
CA ASN A 72 -1.57 17.53 38.77
C ASN A 72 -2.10 16.79 37.51
N GLU A 73 -2.13 17.45 36.38
CA GLU A 73 -2.65 16.83 35.12
C GLU A 73 -1.98 15.52 34.75
N ILE A 74 -0.64 15.42 34.95
CA ILE A 74 0.09 14.17 34.61
C ILE A 74 -0.32 13.05 35.55
N ASP A 75 -0.52 13.33 36.84
CA ASP A 75 -0.94 12.34 37.82
C ASP A 75 -2.36 11.86 37.53
N GLN A 76 -3.25 12.75 37.12
CA GLN A 76 -4.60 12.40 36.68
C GLN A 76 -4.55 11.55 35.42
N PHE A 77 -3.70 11.91 34.44
CA PHE A 77 -3.53 11.12 33.21
C PHE A 77 -3.03 9.72 33.53
N GLU A 78 -1.96 9.57 34.34
CA GLU A 78 -1.41 8.25 34.70
C GLU A 78 -2.42 7.40 35.45
N SER A 79 -3.13 8.00 36.44
CA SER A 79 -4.18 7.31 37.20
C SER A 79 -5.31 6.83 36.28
N THR A 80 -5.76 7.67 35.35
CA THR A 80 -6.82 7.33 34.40
C THR A 80 -6.35 6.26 33.44
N PHE A 81 -5.12 6.39 32.90
CA PHE A 81 -4.56 5.39 31.99
C PHE A 81 -4.42 4.02 32.67
N GLN A 82 -3.87 3.96 33.88
CA GLN A 82 -3.71 2.71 34.63
C GLN A 82 -5.05 2.07 34.99
N SER A 83 -6.02 2.88 35.43
CA SER A 83 -7.37 2.41 35.73
C SER A 83 -8.00 1.77 34.49
N HIS A 84 -8.00 2.47 33.38
CA HIS A 84 -8.60 1.98 32.13
C HIS A 84 -7.83 0.78 31.54
N PHE A 85 -6.51 0.76 31.65
CA PHE A 85 -5.69 -0.35 31.18
C PHE A 85 -5.96 -1.65 31.96
N ASN A 86 -6.20 -1.55 33.26
CA ASN A 86 -6.45 -2.70 34.14
C ASN A 86 -7.91 -3.20 34.10
N ASP A 87 -8.84 -2.38 33.66
CA ASP A 87 -10.29 -2.62 33.81
C ASP A 87 -10.95 -3.21 32.56
N ASP A 88 -10.22 -3.55 31.50
CA ASP A 88 -10.80 -4.00 30.22
C ASP A 88 -11.96 -3.11 29.71
N SER A 89 -12.05 -1.88 30.21
CA SER A 89 -13.10 -0.94 29.84
C SER A 89 -12.81 -0.34 28.46
N HIS A 90 -13.86 -0.05 27.70
CA HIS A 90 -13.76 0.57 26.38
C HIS A 90 -13.19 2.00 26.39
N ASN A 91 -12.87 2.52 27.58
CA ASN A 91 -12.45 3.91 27.76
C ASN A 91 -10.95 4.15 27.59
N HIS A 92 -10.13 3.11 27.44
CA HIS A 92 -8.68 3.32 27.28
C HIS A 92 -8.28 4.03 25.98
N GLU A 93 -9.20 4.15 25.03
CA GLU A 93 -8.94 4.86 23.77
C GLU A 93 -9.20 6.36 23.89
N GLN A 94 -9.78 6.81 25.01
CA GLN A 94 -10.04 8.23 25.22
C GLN A 94 -8.76 8.97 25.57
N ASN A 95 -8.50 10.05 24.83
CA ASN A 95 -7.47 10.99 25.22
C ASN A 95 -7.93 11.77 26.44
N VAL A 96 -7.09 11.81 27.45
CA VAL A 96 -7.30 12.64 28.64
C VAL A 96 -7.11 14.12 28.31
N PHE A 97 -6.19 14.43 27.40
CA PHE A 97 -5.94 15.78 26.94
C PHE A 97 -6.67 16.05 25.62
N ASP A 98 -7.67 16.91 25.66
CA ASP A 98 -8.26 17.47 24.45
C ASP A 98 -7.33 18.52 23.80
N LEU A 99 -7.60 18.87 22.54
CA LEU A 99 -6.80 19.86 21.82
C LEU A 99 -6.78 21.22 22.54
N GLY A 100 -7.88 21.63 23.20
CA GLY A 100 -7.96 22.87 23.97
C GLY A 100 -6.95 22.89 25.11
N ARG A 101 -6.93 21.84 25.94
CA ARG A 101 -5.98 21.70 27.06
C ARG A 101 -4.53 21.63 26.58
N ILE A 102 -4.25 20.90 25.48
CA ILE A 102 -2.92 20.85 24.89
C ILE A 102 -2.45 22.25 24.54
N LEU A 103 -3.25 22.99 23.79
CA LEU A 103 -2.88 24.35 23.33
C LEU A 103 -2.75 25.37 24.47
N GLN A 104 -3.60 25.27 25.49
CA GLN A 104 -3.49 26.10 26.71
C GLN A 104 -2.19 25.81 27.46
N GLY A 105 -1.78 24.54 27.52
CA GLY A 105 -0.56 24.12 28.18
C GLY A 105 0.73 24.50 27.46
N LEU A 106 0.68 24.89 26.16
CA LEU A 106 1.86 25.29 25.40
C LEU A 106 2.18 26.79 25.60
N ALA A 107 3.46 27.10 25.75
CA ALA A 107 3.93 28.46 25.64
C ALA A 107 3.65 29.06 24.24
N ASP A 108 3.47 30.37 24.14
CA ASP A 108 3.12 31.02 22.87
C ASP A 108 4.10 30.70 21.73
N SER A 109 5.40 30.66 22.04
CA SER A 109 6.45 30.30 21.05
C SER A 109 6.25 28.89 20.49
N ARG A 110 5.91 27.91 21.33
CA ARG A 110 5.65 26.54 20.90
C ARG A 110 4.34 26.42 20.13
N ARG A 111 3.31 27.16 20.57
CA ARG A 111 2.03 27.20 19.88
C ARG A 111 2.17 27.76 18.47
N ASN A 112 2.98 28.83 18.29
CA ASN A 112 3.26 29.40 16.99
C ASN A 112 4.02 28.39 16.10
N LYS A 113 5.03 27.69 16.63
CA LYS A 113 5.71 26.60 15.91
C LYS A 113 4.77 25.46 15.52
N LEU A 114 3.80 25.09 16.39
CA LEU A 114 2.78 24.11 16.06
C LEU A 114 1.92 24.57 14.88
N PHE A 115 1.47 25.83 14.87
CA PHE A 115 0.69 26.40 13.78
C PHE A 115 1.46 26.44 12.47
N GLU A 116 2.74 26.81 12.53
CA GLU A 116 3.64 26.77 11.39
C GLU A 116 3.78 25.35 10.82
N LEU A 117 4.07 24.37 11.65
CA LEU A 117 4.21 22.96 11.26
C LEU A 117 2.91 22.41 10.66
N CYS A 118 1.77 22.63 11.33
CA CYS A 118 0.47 22.21 10.78
C CYS A 118 0.19 22.90 9.44
N GLY A 119 0.53 24.17 9.32
CA GLY A 119 0.38 24.93 8.09
C GLY A 119 1.20 24.35 6.95
N ALA A 120 2.46 24.03 7.21
CA ALA A 120 3.34 23.40 6.21
C ALA A 120 2.84 22.03 5.73
N LEU A 121 2.29 21.21 6.64
CA LEU A 121 1.80 19.87 6.31
C LEU A 121 0.46 19.87 5.55
N ILE A 122 -0.43 20.83 5.85
CA ILE A 122 -1.79 20.88 5.28
C ILE A 122 -1.89 21.89 4.13
N GLY A 123 -1.07 22.93 4.14
CA GLY A 123 -1.15 24.05 3.20
C GLY A 123 -2.14 25.13 3.63
N SER A 124 -2.40 25.29 4.95
CA SER A 124 -3.32 26.27 5.53
C SER A 124 -2.61 27.17 6.52
N LYS A 125 -3.16 28.38 6.77
CA LYS A 125 -2.61 29.30 7.77
C LYS A 125 -3.40 29.20 9.07
N PHE A 126 -2.68 29.04 10.18
CA PHE A 126 -3.27 28.98 11.51
C PHE A 126 -2.87 30.18 12.34
N SER A 127 -3.81 30.71 13.13
CA SER A 127 -3.54 31.79 14.08
C SER A 127 -4.51 31.70 15.25
N LEU A 128 -4.16 32.38 16.35
CA LEU A 128 -5.05 32.50 17.51
C LEU A 128 -5.73 33.86 17.43
N LYS A 129 -7.07 33.86 17.39
CA LYS A 129 -7.89 35.09 17.35
C LYS A 129 -8.81 35.17 18.57
N LYS A 130 -9.17 36.39 18.98
CA LYS A 130 -10.18 36.65 19.96
C LYS A 130 -11.57 36.63 19.31
N VAL A 131 -12.58 36.21 20.03
CA VAL A 131 -13.98 36.29 19.57
C VAL A 131 -14.41 37.77 19.43
N GLU A 132 -14.05 38.58 20.44
CA GLU A 132 -14.25 40.05 20.44
C GLU A 132 -12.88 40.71 20.40
N SER A 133 -12.57 41.40 19.31
CA SER A 133 -11.23 41.98 19.07
C SER A 133 -10.76 42.93 20.14
N ASP A 134 -11.68 43.71 20.70
CA ASP A 134 -11.41 44.83 21.61
C ASP A 134 -11.46 44.41 23.09
N ASN A 135 -11.75 43.15 23.37
CA ASN A 135 -11.86 42.61 24.73
C ASN A 135 -10.68 41.66 25.01
N ASP A 136 -9.78 42.06 25.92
CA ASP A 136 -8.63 41.24 26.29
C ASP A 136 -8.98 39.93 26.99
N LEU A 137 -10.14 39.90 27.67
CA LEU A 137 -10.67 38.73 28.35
C LEU A 137 -11.55 37.86 27.43
N SER A 138 -11.76 38.26 26.17
CA SER A 138 -12.56 37.50 25.23
C SER A 138 -11.98 36.11 25.01
N PRO A 139 -12.82 35.07 24.93
CA PRO A 139 -12.38 33.73 24.55
C PRO A 139 -11.62 33.76 23.23
N ARG A 140 -10.61 32.91 23.12
CA ARG A 140 -9.80 32.78 21.91
C ARG A 140 -10.21 31.53 21.15
N TYR A 141 -10.06 31.55 19.86
CA TYR A 141 -10.26 30.39 18.97
C TYR A 141 -9.12 30.27 17.99
N ILE A 142 -8.95 29.08 17.42
CA ILE A 142 -7.97 28.83 16.36
C ILE A 142 -8.64 29.19 15.05
N ASP A 143 -8.09 30.20 14.39
CA ASP A 143 -8.43 30.58 13.03
C ASP A 143 -7.63 29.74 12.03
N MET A 144 -8.30 29.18 11.05
CA MET A 144 -7.74 28.47 9.92
C MET A 144 -8.26 29.13 8.64
N ASP A 145 -7.39 29.86 7.93
CA ASP A 145 -7.73 30.55 6.68
C ASP A 145 -8.98 31.46 6.77
N GLY A 146 -9.18 32.11 7.93
CA GLY A 146 -10.33 33.01 8.19
C GLY A 146 -11.56 32.31 8.78
N GLN A 147 -11.49 31.02 9.09
CA GLN A 147 -12.57 30.27 9.69
C GLN A 147 -12.15 29.64 11.03
N ASN A 148 -13.11 29.45 11.93
CA ASN A 148 -12.83 28.73 13.19
C ASN A 148 -12.49 27.26 12.89
N LEU A 149 -11.42 26.73 13.49
CA LEU A 149 -10.99 25.34 13.35
C LEU A 149 -12.09 24.32 13.70
N SER A 150 -13.07 24.69 14.50
CA SER A 150 -14.22 23.82 14.85
C SER A 150 -15.01 23.35 13.62
N VAL A 151 -15.05 24.18 12.55
CA VAL A 151 -15.68 23.84 11.28
C VAL A 151 -14.70 23.20 10.30
N GLY A 152 -13.42 23.14 10.65
CA GLY A 152 -12.38 22.48 9.87
C GLY A 152 -12.55 20.95 9.80
N SER A 153 -11.81 20.34 8.87
CA SER A 153 -11.85 18.89 8.70
C SER A 153 -11.44 18.15 9.98
N THR A 154 -11.98 16.98 10.13
CA THR A 154 -11.60 16.03 11.17
C THR A 154 -10.10 15.77 11.20
N GLY A 155 -9.51 15.51 10.03
CA GLY A 155 -8.08 15.22 9.90
C GLY A 155 -7.20 16.36 10.36
N THR A 156 -7.57 17.61 10.09
CA THR A 156 -6.84 18.79 10.56
C THR A 156 -6.79 18.86 12.08
N ARG A 157 -7.92 18.63 12.72
CA ARG A 157 -8.02 18.63 14.20
C ARG A 157 -7.22 17.49 14.82
N LEU A 158 -7.30 16.29 14.24
CA LEU A 158 -6.54 15.13 14.68
C LEU A 158 -5.03 15.35 14.54
N LEU A 159 -4.59 15.88 13.39
CA LEU A 159 -3.18 16.20 13.15
C LEU A 159 -2.67 17.22 14.18
N MET A 160 -3.41 18.30 14.41
CA MET A 160 -3.03 19.33 15.38
C MET A 160 -2.97 18.76 16.80
N THR A 161 -3.85 17.84 17.17
CA THR A 161 -3.82 17.14 18.46
C THR A 161 -2.54 16.30 18.60
N VAL A 162 -2.20 15.50 17.60
CA VAL A 162 -0.98 14.66 17.61
C VAL A 162 0.27 15.52 17.72
N LEU A 163 0.40 16.53 16.85
CA LEU A 163 1.57 17.41 16.86
C LEU A 163 1.65 18.29 18.11
N GLY A 164 0.50 18.72 18.64
CA GLY A 164 0.44 19.47 19.90
C GLY A 164 0.95 18.64 21.09
N LEU A 165 0.60 17.35 21.13
CA LEU A 165 1.15 16.43 22.15
C LEU A 165 2.66 16.21 21.96
N CYS A 166 3.14 16.16 20.73
CA CYS A 166 4.57 16.11 20.45
C CYS A 166 5.32 17.38 20.90
N MET A 167 4.64 18.54 20.97
CA MET A 167 5.22 19.81 21.48
C MET A 167 5.33 19.85 23.02
N ASP A 168 4.65 18.95 23.72
CA ASP A 168 4.63 18.93 25.19
C ASP A 168 5.91 18.33 25.75
N ASP A 169 6.74 19.16 26.39
CA ASP A 169 8.05 18.77 26.91
C ASP A 169 8.02 17.86 28.15
N ARG A 170 6.84 17.60 28.69
CA ARG A 170 6.64 16.62 29.75
C ARG A 170 6.88 15.19 29.25
N PHE A 171 6.69 14.96 27.94
CA PHE A 171 6.81 13.64 27.33
C PHE A 171 8.01 13.57 26.39
N ASN A 172 8.89 12.62 26.62
CA ASN A 172 10.02 12.34 25.74
C ASN A 172 9.74 11.18 24.77
N THR A 173 8.60 10.53 24.91
CA THR A 173 8.16 9.41 24.09
C THR A 173 6.67 9.55 23.78
N ILE A 174 6.33 9.46 22.50
CA ILE A 174 4.93 9.47 22.04
C ILE A 174 4.63 8.13 21.35
N LEU A 175 3.49 7.56 21.73
CA LEU A 175 2.96 6.35 21.12
C LEU A 175 1.65 6.70 20.41
N ILE A 176 1.61 6.58 19.10
CA ILE A 176 0.48 7.02 18.27
C ILE A 176 -0.21 5.81 17.67
N ASP A 177 -1.48 5.65 17.99
CA ASP A 177 -2.33 4.62 17.40
C ASP A 177 -3.09 5.19 16.21
N GLU A 178 -2.95 4.54 15.05
CA GLU A 178 -3.58 4.90 13.77
C GLU A 178 -3.41 6.38 13.39
N PRO A 179 -2.18 6.88 13.20
CA PRO A 179 -1.94 8.27 12.81
C PRO A 179 -2.62 8.68 11.51
N GLU A 180 -2.96 7.71 10.65
CA GLU A 180 -3.64 7.89 9.38
C GLU A 180 -5.09 8.36 9.49
N LEU A 181 -5.74 8.22 10.64
CA LEU A 181 -7.16 8.53 10.81
C LEU A 181 -7.51 9.95 10.34
N GLY A 182 -8.45 10.02 9.40
CA GLY A 182 -8.97 11.27 8.87
C GLY A 182 -7.98 12.07 8.00
N LEU A 183 -6.76 11.57 7.77
CA LEU A 183 -5.75 12.23 6.96
C LEU A 183 -5.80 11.75 5.51
N SER A 184 -5.68 12.68 4.57
CA SER A 184 -5.47 12.32 3.16
C SER A 184 -4.11 11.63 2.96
N PRO A 185 -3.92 10.77 1.95
CA PRO A 185 -2.64 10.10 1.69
C PRO A 185 -1.46 11.06 1.57
N LYS A 186 -1.67 12.25 1.00
CA LYS A 186 -0.64 13.31 0.89
C LYS A 186 -0.18 13.78 2.28
N VAL A 187 -1.12 14.03 3.19
CA VAL A 187 -0.81 14.49 4.56
C VAL A 187 -0.19 13.35 5.37
N GLN A 188 -0.66 12.10 5.20
CA GLN A 188 -0.04 10.92 5.81
C GLN A 188 1.43 10.80 5.42
N ALA A 189 1.74 10.91 4.12
CA ALA A 189 3.13 10.85 3.62
C ALA A 189 4.00 11.98 4.19
N ALA A 190 3.48 13.21 4.25
CA ALA A 190 4.17 14.36 4.79
C ALA A 190 4.44 14.20 6.30
N LEU A 191 3.45 13.76 7.08
CA LEU A 191 3.59 13.50 8.51
C LEU A 191 4.58 12.36 8.80
N SER A 192 4.51 11.29 8.02
CA SER A 192 5.45 10.17 8.12
C SER A 192 6.88 10.62 7.80
N GLY A 193 7.08 11.38 6.72
CA GLY A 193 8.37 11.96 6.36
C GLY A 193 8.95 12.82 7.46
N PHE A 194 8.13 13.69 8.04
CA PHE A 194 8.50 14.54 9.17
C PHE A 194 8.94 13.71 10.39
N PHE A 195 8.21 12.66 10.76
CA PHE A 195 8.61 11.81 11.87
C PHE A 195 9.88 10.99 11.60
N GLN A 196 10.19 10.67 10.35
CA GLN A 196 11.40 9.94 9.98
C GLN A 196 12.64 10.85 9.91
N ASP A 197 12.45 12.13 9.64
CA ASP A 197 13.53 13.12 9.59
C ASP A 197 13.96 13.53 11.00
N ALA A 198 15.17 13.11 11.39
CA ALA A 198 15.70 13.36 12.73
C ALA A 198 16.01 14.85 12.97
N GLU A 199 16.42 15.58 11.92
CA GLU A 199 16.78 17.01 12.03
C GLU A 199 15.51 17.85 12.20
N GLN A 200 14.50 17.63 11.36
CA GLN A 200 13.21 18.31 11.49
C GLN A 200 12.55 18.00 12.84
N ARG A 201 12.60 16.76 13.28
CA ARG A 201 12.07 16.38 14.60
C ARG A 201 12.77 17.10 15.73
N ALA A 202 14.09 17.20 15.67
CA ALA A 202 14.88 17.89 16.70
C ALA A 202 14.64 19.40 16.72
N GLU A 203 14.36 20.01 15.56
CA GLU A 203 14.02 21.44 15.45
C GLU A 203 12.70 21.78 16.12
N TYR A 204 11.67 20.98 15.87
CA TYR A 204 10.33 21.24 16.42
C TYR A 204 10.11 20.63 17.81
N PHE A 205 10.68 19.44 18.06
CA PHE A 205 10.47 18.67 19.28
C PHE A 205 11.82 18.23 19.92
N PRO A 206 12.68 19.17 20.39
CA PRO A 206 14.02 18.84 20.87
C PRO A 206 14.05 17.89 22.08
N HIS A 207 12.95 17.82 22.84
CA HIS A 207 12.79 16.93 24.01
C HIS A 207 12.34 15.52 23.59
N LEU A 208 11.74 15.37 22.39
CA LEU A 208 11.17 14.10 21.94
C LEU A 208 12.24 13.13 21.43
N ARG A 209 12.41 12.03 22.16
CA ARG A 209 13.44 11.03 21.86
C ARG A 209 12.92 9.86 21.06
N ARG A 210 11.63 9.49 21.21
CA ARG A 210 11.05 8.30 20.58
C ARG A 210 9.64 8.58 20.10
N VAL A 211 9.35 8.05 18.93
CA VAL A 211 8.01 8.01 18.36
C VAL A 211 7.71 6.57 17.97
N PHE A 212 6.69 5.99 18.60
CA PHE A 212 6.14 4.70 18.21
C PHE A 212 4.82 4.93 17.49
N VAL A 213 4.66 4.25 16.37
CA VAL A 213 3.46 4.36 15.55
C VAL A 213 2.88 2.96 15.33
N ALA A 214 1.60 2.78 15.64
CA ALA A 214 0.86 1.60 15.19
C ALA A 214 -0.01 2.00 14.00
N SER A 215 0.22 1.37 12.85
CA SER A 215 -0.44 1.75 11.62
C SER A 215 -0.77 0.55 10.75
N HIS A 216 -1.86 0.66 9.98
CA HIS A 216 -2.16 -0.22 8.88
C HIS A 216 -1.89 0.46 7.51
N SER A 217 -1.40 1.70 7.52
CA SER A 217 -1.02 2.43 6.31
C SER A 217 0.46 2.23 5.98
N SER A 218 0.74 1.77 4.77
CA SER A 218 2.11 1.60 4.26
C SER A 218 2.89 2.92 4.17
N LEU A 219 2.20 4.07 4.23
CA LEU A 219 2.83 5.39 4.19
C LEU A 219 3.60 5.70 5.46
N PHE A 220 3.25 5.09 6.61
CA PHE A 220 3.95 5.28 7.87
C PHE A 220 5.13 4.33 8.10
N LEU A 221 5.37 3.37 7.20
CA LEU A 221 6.52 2.48 7.35
C LEU A 221 7.85 3.26 7.36
N ALA A 222 8.74 2.88 8.26
CA ALA A 222 10.09 3.44 8.34
C ALA A 222 10.89 3.00 7.10
N ARG A 223 11.27 3.96 6.26
CA ARG A 223 11.95 3.72 4.98
C ARG A 223 13.45 4.01 5.06
N SER A 224 13.85 4.95 5.91
CA SER A 224 15.27 5.29 6.13
C SER A 224 16.02 4.16 6.83
N ASP A 225 15.36 3.45 7.74
CA ASP A 225 15.84 2.22 8.35
C ASP A 225 14.70 1.21 8.45
N ILE A 226 14.65 0.28 7.50
CA ILE A 226 13.60 -0.73 7.41
C ILE A 226 13.55 -1.65 8.64
N SER A 227 14.65 -1.77 9.38
CA SER A 227 14.72 -2.58 10.60
C SER A 227 13.90 -2.02 11.76
N ASN A 228 13.43 -0.78 11.65
CA ASN A 228 12.55 -0.14 12.63
C ASN A 228 11.06 -0.46 12.42
N ASN A 229 10.74 -1.34 11.47
CA ASN A 229 9.40 -1.87 11.28
C ASN A 229 9.27 -3.23 11.93
N TYR A 230 8.18 -3.43 12.65
CA TYR A 230 7.81 -4.68 13.29
C TYR A 230 6.45 -5.13 12.80
N VAL A 231 6.37 -6.37 12.33
CA VAL A 231 5.10 -7.00 11.97
C VAL A 231 4.46 -7.52 13.25
N VAL A 232 3.23 -7.08 13.50
CA VAL A 232 2.42 -7.54 14.64
C VAL A 232 1.44 -8.58 14.14
N THR A 233 1.50 -9.77 14.70
CA THR A 233 0.58 -10.88 14.42
C THR A 233 -0.07 -11.35 15.71
N LYS A 234 -1.32 -11.81 15.60
CA LYS A 234 -2.06 -12.37 16.71
C LYS A 234 -2.60 -13.74 16.33
N GLU A 235 -2.21 -14.73 17.10
CA GLU A 235 -2.71 -16.10 17.01
C GLU A 235 -3.42 -16.43 18.34
N ASP A 236 -4.71 -16.64 18.29
CA ASP A 236 -5.58 -16.81 19.47
C ASP A 236 -5.43 -15.65 20.46
N LYS A 237 -4.77 -15.89 21.60
CA LYS A 237 -4.49 -14.89 22.65
C LYS A 237 -3.04 -14.39 22.65
N ARG A 238 -2.19 -14.93 21.77
CA ARG A 238 -0.75 -14.59 21.72
C ARG A 238 -0.50 -13.54 20.67
N ILE A 239 0.15 -12.43 21.07
CA ILE A 239 0.65 -11.40 20.16
C ILE A 239 2.14 -11.60 20.00
N SER A 240 2.60 -11.67 18.77
CA SER A 240 4.02 -11.75 18.41
C SER A 240 4.46 -10.57 17.56
N LEU A 241 5.73 -10.21 17.72
CA LEU A 241 6.38 -9.13 16.98
C LEU A 241 7.58 -9.70 16.23
N SER A 242 7.57 -9.52 14.92
CA SER A 242 8.67 -9.92 14.06
C SER A 242 9.33 -8.69 13.46
N LYS A 243 10.61 -8.48 13.75
CA LYS A 243 11.39 -7.38 13.20
C LYS A 243 11.67 -7.63 11.72
N ILE A 244 11.50 -6.62 10.88
CA ILE A 244 11.90 -6.68 9.47
C ILE A 244 13.42 -6.75 9.38
N GLN A 245 13.94 -7.76 8.67
CA GLN A 245 15.37 -7.98 8.54
C GLN A 245 15.93 -7.62 7.16
N GLY A 246 15.08 -7.65 6.13
CA GLY A 246 15.51 -7.44 4.76
C GLY A 246 14.47 -6.74 3.89
N ILE A 247 14.92 -6.29 2.72
CA ILE A 247 14.08 -5.56 1.76
C ILE A 247 12.90 -6.40 1.25
N GLN A 248 13.07 -7.71 1.14
CA GLN A 248 12.00 -8.62 0.72
C GLN A 248 10.86 -8.67 1.75
N ASP A 249 11.20 -8.75 3.04
CA ASP A 249 10.21 -8.74 4.12
C ASP A 249 9.51 -7.39 4.20
N PHE A 250 10.25 -6.29 3.96
CA PHE A 250 9.70 -4.95 3.91
C PHE A 250 8.68 -4.80 2.78
N HIS A 251 9.00 -5.27 1.57
CA HIS A 251 8.07 -5.25 0.45
C HIS A 251 6.85 -6.14 0.71
N ARG A 252 7.04 -7.34 1.30
CA ARG A 252 5.94 -8.21 1.70
C ARG A 252 5.01 -7.53 2.71
N LEU A 253 5.58 -6.82 3.70
CA LEU A 253 4.81 -6.04 4.66
C LEU A 253 4.01 -4.93 3.96
N GLN A 254 4.65 -4.15 3.09
CA GLN A 254 3.95 -3.13 2.30
C GLN A 254 2.76 -3.71 1.54
N PHE A 255 2.98 -4.83 0.90
CA PHE A 255 1.97 -5.57 0.13
C PHE A 255 0.78 -5.96 0.99
N ASN A 256 1.04 -6.56 2.15
CA ASN A 256 0.01 -7.02 3.07
C ASN A 256 -0.81 -5.85 3.65
N LEU A 257 -0.18 -4.71 3.93
CA LEU A 257 -0.86 -3.52 4.45
C LEU A 257 -1.76 -2.84 3.42
N LEU A 258 -1.40 -2.92 2.14
CA LEU A 258 -2.19 -2.34 1.06
C LEU A 258 -3.38 -3.22 0.65
N GLY A 259 -3.52 -4.38 1.32
CA GLY A 259 -4.71 -5.23 1.24
C GLY A 259 -5.06 -5.61 -0.19
N ASN A 260 -4.13 -6.17 -0.97
CA ASN A 260 -4.29 -6.55 -2.37
C ASN A 260 -4.74 -5.41 -3.32
N THR A 261 -4.98 -4.21 -2.79
CA THR A 261 -5.41 -3.06 -3.62
C THR A 261 -4.26 -2.53 -4.47
N LEU A 262 -3.01 -2.70 -4.03
CA LEU A 262 -1.83 -2.43 -4.87
C LEU A 262 -1.74 -3.41 -6.04
N GLU A 263 -2.19 -4.64 -5.87
CA GLU A 263 -2.27 -5.58 -6.98
C GLU A 263 -3.09 -4.98 -8.12
N SER A 264 -4.21 -4.33 -7.80
CA SER A 264 -5.05 -3.70 -8.82
C SER A 264 -4.47 -2.38 -9.37
N MET A 265 -3.61 -1.67 -8.63
CA MET A 265 -3.07 -0.38 -9.05
C MET A 265 -1.68 -0.48 -9.70
N PHE A 266 -0.83 -1.41 -9.27
CA PHE A 266 0.57 -1.53 -9.72
C PHE A 266 0.87 -2.83 -10.46
N PHE A 267 0.12 -3.91 -10.18
CA PHE A 267 0.26 -5.15 -10.91
C PHE A 267 -0.73 -5.21 -12.07
N PRO A 268 -0.36 -5.93 -13.13
CA PRO A 268 -1.29 -6.15 -14.24
C PRO A 268 -2.49 -6.97 -13.74
N SER A 269 -3.65 -6.74 -14.36
CA SER A 269 -4.85 -7.54 -14.12
C SER A 269 -4.63 -9.02 -14.45
N ALA A 270 -3.77 -9.29 -15.43
CA ALA A 270 -3.26 -10.62 -15.76
C ALA A 270 -1.89 -10.52 -16.43
N ILE A 271 -1.18 -11.63 -16.47
CA ILE A 271 0.12 -11.78 -17.15
C ILE A 271 -0.01 -12.87 -18.21
N VAL A 272 0.43 -12.58 -19.42
CA VAL A 272 0.49 -13.54 -20.53
C VAL A 272 1.95 -13.72 -20.93
N VAL A 273 2.51 -14.90 -20.70
CA VAL A 273 3.87 -15.26 -21.11
C VAL A 273 3.81 -15.94 -22.48
N VAL A 274 4.58 -15.44 -23.43
CA VAL A 274 4.64 -15.95 -24.80
C VAL A 274 6.06 -16.37 -25.18
N GLU A 275 6.21 -17.23 -26.19
CA GLU A 275 7.51 -17.76 -26.57
C GLU A 275 8.37 -16.72 -27.31
N GLY A 276 7.80 -16.10 -28.34
CA GLY A 276 8.54 -15.30 -29.31
C GLY A 276 8.28 -13.80 -29.25
N LYS A 277 9.03 -13.03 -30.02
CA LYS A 277 8.84 -11.58 -30.17
C LYS A 277 7.65 -11.23 -31.06
N THR A 278 7.36 -12.04 -32.07
CA THR A 278 6.20 -11.88 -32.95
C THR A 278 4.89 -12.11 -32.19
N ASP A 279 4.85 -13.17 -31.35
CA ASP A 279 3.74 -13.44 -30.45
C ASP A 279 3.49 -12.27 -29.52
N PHE A 280 4.57 -11.77 -28.91
CA PHE A 280 4.51 -10.61 -28.02
C PHE A 280 3.89 -9.40 -28.73
N ALA A 281 4.45 -9.01 -29.88
CA ALA A 281 4.02 -7.79 -30.56
C ALA A 281 2.54 -7.84 -30.98
N TYR A 282 2.10 -8.98 -31.49
CA TYR A 282 0.71 -9.18 -31.92
C TYR A 282 -0.25 -9.29 -30.74
N LEU A 283 0.04 -10.17 -29.77
CA LEU A 283 -0.86 -10.41 -28.64
C LEU A 283 -0.94 -9.20 -27.71
N ASP A 284 0.15 -8.46 -27.50
CA ASP A 284 0.12 -7.22 -26.71
C ASP A 284 -0.87 -6.20 -27.32
N ARG A 285 -0.82 -6.03 -28.66
CA ARG A 285 -1.76 -5.15 -29.37
C ARG A 285 -3.19 -5.68 -29.36
N ALA A 286 -3.40 -6.96 -29.64
CA ALA A 286 -4.73 -7.58 -29.69
C ALA A 286 -5.41 -7.54 -28.31
N ILE A 287 -4.70 -7.91 -27.26
CA ILE A 287 -5.16 -7.88 -25.88
C ILE A 287 -5.44 -6.43 -25.42
N GLY A 288 -4.55 -5.50 -25.76
CA GLY A 288 -4.75 -4.07 -25.44
C GLY A 288 -6.00 -3.47 -26.06
N LEU A 289 -6.33 -3.86 -27.31
CA LEU A 289 -7.58 -3.43 -27.97
C LEU A 289 -8.82 -4.12 -27.38
N ARG A 290 -8.70 -5.41 -27.03
CA ARG A 290 -9.83 -6.18 -26.48
C ARG A 290 -10.20 -5.77 -25.05
N PHE A 291 -9.20 -5.35 -24.26
CA PHE A 291 -9.35 -5.02 -22.84
C PHE A 291 -8.82 -3.62 -22.50
N PRO A 292 -9.35 -2.54 -23.10
CA PRO A 292 -8.76 -1.19 -22.97
C PRO A 292 -8.80 -0.64 -21.54
N ALA A 293 -9.73 -1.12 -20.71
CA ALA A 293 -9.89 -0.70 -19.31
C ALA A 293 -9.07 -1.57 -18.32
N ARG A 294 -8.37 -2.59 -18.79
CA ARG A 294 -7.62 -3.54 -17.95
C ARG A 294 -6.14 -3.50 -18.29
N ARG A 295 -5.30 -3.55 -17.28
CA ARG A 295 -3.85 -3.60 -17.47
C ARG A 295 -3.39 -5.05 -17.53
N ILE A 296 -3.33 -5.62 -18.72
CA ILE A 296 -2.80 -6.96 -18.95
C ILE A 296 -1.38 -6.81 -19.50
N THR A 297 -0.42 -7.54 -18.94
CA THR A 297 0.97 -7.47 -19.36
C THR A 297 1.33 -8.72 -20.17
N VAL A 298 1.72 -8.55 -21.42
CA VAL A 298 2.30 -9.61 -22.22
C VAL A 298 3.81 -9.61 -22.03
N ILE A 299 4.44 -10.77 -21.88
CA ILE A 299 5.88 -10.91 -21.65
C ILE A 299 6.45 -11.95 -22.61
N SER A 300 7.42 -11.56 -23.44
CA SER A 300 8.18 -12.52 -24.25
C SER A 300 9.22 -13.25 -23.38
N SER A 301 9.26 -14.57 -23.51
CA SER A 301 10.25 -15.42 -22.83
C SER A 301 11.60 -15.44 -23.55
N GLY A 302 11.65 -15.02 -24.81
CA GLY A 302 12.86 -15.11 -25.63
C GLY A 302 13.29 -16.56 -25.95
N GLY A 303 12.31 -17.48 -25.98
CA GLY A 303 12.52 -18.92 -26.27
C GLY A 303 12.68 -19.80 -25.02
N ASP A 304 12.82 -19.22 -23.80
CA ASP A 304 12.92 -20.00 -22.56
C ASP A 304 11.77 -19.65 -21.61
N VAL A 305 10.60 -20.24 -21.88
CA VAL A 305 9.37 -20.03 -21.11
C VAL A 305 9.53 -20.49 -19.66
N LYS A 306 10.20 -21.62 -19.44
CA LYS A 306 10.41 -22.17 -18.08
C LYS A 306 11.18 -21.19 -17.21
N LYS A 307 12.30 -20.67 -17.71
CA LYS A 307 13.11 -19.68 -16.99
C LYS A 307 12.31 -18.41 -16.67
N LYS A 308 11.46 -17.97 -17.62
CA LYS A 308 10.62 -16.79 -17.41
C LYS A 308 9.57 -17.01 -16.32
N VAL A 309 8.89 -18.16 -16.33
CA VAL A 309 7.92 -18.52 -15.27
C VAL A 309 8.62 -18.71 -13.93
N TYR A 310 9.82 -19.28 -13.91
CA TYR A 310 10.61 -19.38 -12.69
C TYR A 310 10.95 -17.98 -12.11
N SER A 311 11.34 -17.03 -12.95
CA SER A 311 11.56 -15.63 -12.52
C SER A 311 10.29 -14.97 -11.97
N LEU A 312 9.11 -15.26 -12.54
CA LEU A 312 7.84 -14.81 -11.97
C LEU A 312 7.61 -15.44 -10.58
N LYS A 313 7.91 -16.73 -10.41
CA LYS A 313 7.82 -17.40 -9.10
C LYS A 313 8.74 -16.76 -8.06
N GLU A 314 9.97 -16.38 -8.44
CA GLU A 314 10.88 -15.65 -7.54
C GLU A 314 10.33 -14.29 -7.16
N THR A 315 9.65 -13.60 -8.07
CA THR A 315 9.07 -12.27 -7.84
C THR A 315 7.79 -12.32 -6.99
N PHE A 316 6.89 -13.24 -7.28
CA PHE A 316 5.57 -13.35 -6.65
C PHE A 316 5.52 -14.35 -5.48
N GLY A 317 6.61 -15.07 -5.22
CA GLY A 317 6.67 -16.13 -4.25
C GLY A 317 6.02 -17.42 -4.76
N ASP A 318 5.36 -18.18 -3.86
CA ASP A 318 4.67 -19.41 -4.23
C ASP A 318 3.45 -19.09 -5.10
N LEU A 319 3.55 -19.38 -6.41
CA LEU A 319 2.49 -19.11 -7.37
C LEU A 319 1.18 -19.87 -7.06
N GLU A 320 1.25 -21.03 -6.41
CA GLU A 320 0.06 -21.79 -6.00
C GLU A 320 -0.79 -21.06 -4.97
N ARG A 321 -0.14 -20.26 -4.12
CA ARG A 321 -0.77 -19.45 -3.08
C ARG A 321 -0.92 -17.98 -3.47
N SER A 322 -0.44 -17.62 -4.65
CA SER A 322 -0.51 -16.25 -5.15
C SER A 322 -1.95 -15.91 -5.58
N PRO A 323 -2.46 -14.71 -5.27
CA PRO A 323 -3.72 -14.20 -5.83
C PRO A 323 -3.66 -14.07 -7.37
N PHE A 324 -2.46 -14.09 -7.97
CA PHE A 324 -2.27 -14.16 -9.42
C PHE A 324 -2.38 -15.56 -10.01
N ARG A 325 -2.56 -16.62 -9.23
CA ARG A 325 -2.60 -17.99 -9.70
C ARG A 325 -3.51 -18.20 -10.92
N ALA A 326 -4.74 -17.67 -10.84
CA ALA A 326 -5.71 -17.76 -11.93
C ALA A 326 -5.48 -16.76 -13.07
N ARG A 327 -4.55 -15.83 -12.93
CA ARG A 327 -4.33 -14.68 -13.82
C ARG A 327 -2.99 -14.72 -14.59
N ILE A 328 -2.25 -15.82 -14.47
CA ILE A 328 -1.04 -16.05 -15.25
C ILE A 328 -1.36 -17.05 -16.34
N PHE A 329 -1.21 -16.63 -17.58
CA PHE A 329 -1.38 -17.44 -18.78
C PHE A 329 -0.04 -17.69 -19.44
N VAL A 330 0.12 -18.87 -20.02
CA VAL A 330 1.31 -19.23 -20.78
C VAL A 330 0.89 -19.73 -22.15
N VAL A 331 1.40 -19.11 -23.18
CA VAL A 331 1.08 -19.44 -24.58
C VAL A 331 2.27 -20.14 -25.20
N LEU A 332 2.05 -21.34 -25.71
CA LEU A 332 3.06 -22.21 -26.28
C LEU A 332 2.71 -22.56 -27.75
N ASP A 333 3.71 -22.66 -28.58
CA ASP A 333 3.58 -23.22 -29.91
C ASP A 333 3.21 -24.71 -29.88
N LYS A 334 2.65 -25.23 -30.96
CA LYS A 334 2.31 -26.65 -31.06
C LYS A 334 3.54 -27.53 -30.82
N THR A 335 4.67 -27.14 -31.37
CA THR A 335 5.97 -27.83 -31.19
C THR A 335 6.76 -27.14 -30.07
N HIS A 336 6.41 -27.42 -28.84
CA HIS A 336 7.14 -26.99 -27.64
C HIS A 336 7.91 -28.16 -27.03
N GLN A 337 8.80 -27.89 -26.10
CA GLN A 337 9.59 -28.92 -25.43
C GLN A 337 8.69 -29.96 -24.75
N ALA A 338 8.94 -31.23 -24.98
CA ALA A 338 8.20 -32.33 -24.37
C ALA A 338 8.26 -32.24 -22.83
N GLY A 339 7.09 -32.36 -22.16
CA GLY A 339 6.98 -32.26 -20.72
C GLY A 339 6.96 -30.82 -20.16
N LEU A 340 7.10 -29.80 -21.00
CA LEU A 340 7.10 -28.39 -20.53
C LEU A 340 5.78 -28.03 -19.83
N SER A 341 4.64 -28.43 -20.36
CA SER A 341 3.33 -28.17 -19.73
C SER A 341 3.25 -28.74 -18.31
N ASP A 342 3.73 -29.97 -18.09
CA ASP A 342 3.75 -30.58 -16.76
C ASP A 342 4.69 -29.86 -15.80
N GLU A 343 5.83 -29.38 -16.30
CA GLU A 343 6.76 -28.58 -15.52
C GLU A 343 6.16 -27.24 -15.12
N LEU A 344 5.44 -26.56 -16.01
CA LEU A 344 4.74 -25.30 -15.73
C LEU A 344 3.67 -25.48 -14.66
N VAL A 345 2.92 -26.59 -14.69
CA VAL A 345 1.97 -26.93 -13.64
C VAL A 345 2.68 -27.13 -12.29
N ARG A 346 3.82 -27.82 -12.25
CA ARG A 346 4.63 -27.96 -11.01
C ARG A 346 5.18 -26.65 -10.49
N LEU A 347 5.37 -25.64 -11.35
CA LEU A 347 5.76 -24.28 -10.96
C LEU A 347 4.59 -23.44 -10.43
N GLY A 348 3.35 -23.96 -10.48
CA GLY A 348 2.14 -23.31 -9.95
C GLY A 348 1.22 -22.70 -10.99
N ILE A 349 1.49 -22.86 -12.30
CA ILE A 349 0.59 -22.40 -13.37
C ILE A 349 -0.64 -23.32 -13.42
N VAL A 350 -1.83 -22.71 -13.51
CA VAL A 350 -3.09 -23.46 -13.66
C VAL A 350 -3.09 -24.13 -15.04
N SER A 351 -3.36 -25.43 -15.08
CA SER A 351 -3.35 -26.20 -16.34
C SER A 351 -4.27 -25.59 -17.43
N ALA A 352 -5.44 -25.09 -17.04
CA ALA A 352 -6.37 -24.41 -17.96
C ALA A 352 -5.83 -23.10 -18.57
N ASN A 353 -4.79 -22.51 -17.96
CA ASN A 353 -4.17 -21.28 -18.42
C ASN A 353 -2.92 -21.53 -19.29
N ILE A 354 -2.60 -22.80 -19.56
CA ILE A 354 -1.53 -23.18 -20.50
C ILE A 354 -2.19 -23.39 -21.86
N VAL A 355 -2.04 -22.39 -22.72
CA VAL A 355 -2.59 -22.39 -24.08
C VAL A 355 -1.57 -22.96 -25.02
N VAL A 356 -1.83 -24.13 -25.59
CA VAL A 356 -1.00 -24.74 -26.64
C VAL A 356 -1.71 -24.56 -27.97
N TRP A 357 -1.07 -23.91 -28.94
CA TRP A 357 -1.65 -23.70 -30.23
C TRP A 357 -1.86 -25.00 -31.01
N SER A 358 -2.93 -25.06 -31.80
CA SER A 358 -3.20 -26.22 -32.68
C SER A 358 -2.29 -26.27 -33.93
N LYS A 359 -1.79 -25.09 -34.36
CA LYS A 359 -0.82 -24.92 -35.45
C LYS A 359 0.47 -24.31 -34.91
N ASN A 360 1.58 -24.50 -35.64
CA ASN A 360 2.89 -24.02 -35.21
C ASN A 360 3.15 -22.60 -35.76
N GLY A 361 3.13 -21.61 -34.87
CA GLY A 361 3.32 -20.20 -35.17
C GLY A 361 2.07 -19.37 -35.04
N ILE A 362 2.25 -18.18 -34.46
CA ILE A 362 1.19 -17.20 -34.18
C ILE A 362 0.55 -16.67 -35.48
N GLU A 363 1.26 -16.76 -36.59
CA GLU A 363 0.84 -16.27 -37.90
C GLU A 363 -0.46 -16.91 -38.38
N TYR A 364 -0.75 -18.13 -37.97
CA TYR A 364 -2.02 -18.83 -38.25
C TYR A 364 -3.21 -18.26 -37.46
N TYR A 365 -2.95 -17.41 -36.49
CA TYR A 365 -3.95 -16.80 -35.60
C TYR A 365 -4.11 -15.29 -35.81
N TYR A 366 -3.54 -14.78 -36.92
CA TYR A 366 -3.78 -13.42 -37.36
C TYR A 366 -5.21 -13.28 -37.91
N PRO A 367 -5.86 -12.10 -37.70
CA PRO A 367 -7.22 -11.85 -38.21
C PRO A 367 -7.32 -12.02 -39.72
N ALA A 368 -8.30 -12.76 -40.18
CA ALA A 368 -8.51 -13.04 -41.58
C ALA A 368 -8.60 -11.75 -42.42
N GLY A 369 -9.32 -10.73 -41.96
CA GLY A 369 -9.44 -9.45 -42.66
C GLY A 369 -8.13 -8.73 -42.84
N ALA A 370 -7.24 -8.74 -41.83
CA ALA A 370 -5.89 -8.16 -41.96
C ALA A 370 -5.03 -8.95 -42.99
N MET A 371 -5.06 -10.27 -42.92
CA MET A 371 -4.33 -11.12 -43.82
C MET A 371 -4.79 -10.97 -45.27
N GLN A 372 -6.11 -10.92 -45.50
CA GLN A 372 -6.69 -10.68 -46.82
C GLN A 372 -6.23 -9.34 -47.40
N HIS A 373 -6.21 -8.30 -46.60
CA HIS A 373 -5.74 -6.99 -47.04
C HIS A 373 -4.24 -7.00 -47.40
N ILE A 374 -3.40 -7.60 -46.55
CA ILE A 374 -1.94 -7.62 -46.72
C ILE A 374 -1.51 -8.43 -47.94
N PHE A 375 -2.17 -9.56 -48.18
CA PHE A 375 -1.81 -10.46 -49.29
C PHE A 375 -2.72 -10.28 -50.52
N SER A 376 -3.68 -9.34 -50.47
CA SER A 376 -4.69 -9.14 -51.53
C SER A 376 -5.39 -10.45 -51.92
N SER A 377 -5.77 -11.24 -50.90
CA SER A 377 -6.32 -12.59 -51.04
C SER A 377 -7.79 -12.69 -50.69
N GLY A 378 -8.48 -13.68 -51.19
CA GLY A 378 -9.82 -14.07 -50.72
C GLY A 378 -9.75 -14.95 -49.44
N PRO A 379 -10.86 -15.12 -48.72
CA PRO A 379 -10.89 -15.88 -47.48
C PRO A 379 -10.47 -17.34 -47.63
N GLU A 380 -10.87 -18.00 -48.70
CA GLU A 380 -10.52 -19.41 -49.00
C GLU A 380 -9.02 -19.61 -49.30
N GLN A 381 -8.34 -18.57 -49.75
CA GLN A 381 -6.94 -18.63 -50.10
C GLN A 381 -6.00 -18.60 -48.89
N LEU A 382 -6.51 -18.14 -47.72
CA LEU A 382 -5.75 -18.12 -46.47
C LEU A 382 -5.36 -19.51 -45.96
N GLU A 383 -6.08 -20.56 -46.41
CA GLU A 383 -5.74 -21.95 -46.09
C GLU A 383 -4.41 -22.38 -46.73
N GLN A 384 -3.97 -21.69 -47.79
CA GLN A 384 -2.70 -21.97 -48.52
C GLN A 384 -1.49 -21.30 -47.89
N LEU A 385 -1.64 -20.66 -46.69
CA LEU A 385 -0.54 -20.03 -45.97
C LEU A 385 0.55 -21.06 -45.66
N GLN A 386 1.76 -20.75 -46.05
CA GLN A 386 2.95 -21.56 -45.78
C GLN A 386 3.94 -20.80 -44.93
N ILE A 387 4.45 -21.46 -43.91
CA ILE A 387 5.46 -20.89 -42.98
C ILE A 387 6.70 -21.81 -43.04
N ILE A 388 7.82 -21.26 -43.53
CA ILE A 388 9.09 -21.99 -43.63
C ILE A 388 10.17 -21.13 -42.94
N GLY A 389 10.64 -21.58 -41.78
CA GLY A 389 11.58 -20.81 -40.97
C GLY A 389 11.02 -19.46 -40.56
N ASP A 390 11.69 -18.38 -40.96
CA ASP A 390 11.26 -16.99 -40.69
C ASP A 390 10.40 -16.38 -41.81
N GLN A 391 10.06 -17.16 -42.82
CA GLN A 391 9.30 -16.68 -43.97
C GLN A 391 7.86 -17.19 -43.97
N VAL A 392 6.95 -16.28 -44.28
CA VAL A 392 5.53 -16.54 -44.46
C VAL A 392 5.15 -16.22 -45.90
N SER A 393 4.61 -17.20 -46.60
CA SER A 393 4.28 -17.09 -48.01
C SER A 393 2.80 -17.39 -48.27
N LEU A 394 2.16 -16.54 -49.08
CA LEU A 394 0.80 -16.72 -49.53
C LEU A 394 0.69 -16.18 -50.98
N LEU A 395 0.14 -16.98 -51.91
CA LEU A 395 -0.10 -16.59 -53.30
C LEU A 395 1.18 -16.03 -54.02
N GLY A 396 2.35 -16.55 -53.69
CA GLY A 396 3.62 -16.09 -54.28
C GLY A 396 4.21 -14.83 -53.62
N VAL A 397 3.51 -14.22 -52.69
CA VAL A 397 4.05 -13.10 -51.89
C VAL A 397 4.69 -13.67 -50.65
N THR A 398 5.94 -13.31 -50.39
CA THR A 398 6.71 -13.77 -49.21
C THR A 398 7.08 -12.58 -48.32
N LYS A 399 6.90 -12.71 -47.04
CA LYS A 399 7.26 -11.71 -46.00
C LYS A 399 7.99 -12.39 -44.84
N THR A 400 8.82 -11.64 -44.12
CA THR A 400 9.35 -12.15 -42.85
C THR A 400 8.25 -12.16 -41.78
N LYS A 401 8.38 -13.02 -40.78
CA LYS A 401 7.43 -13.04 -39.65
C LYS A 401 7.30 -11.66 -38.95
N ASN A 402 8.45 -10.97 -38.78
CA ASN A 402 8.46 -9.64 -38.14
C ASN A 402 7.78 -8.58 -39.00
N ASP A 403 8.02 -8.56 -40.32
CA ASP A 403 7.36 -7.62 -41.22
C ASP A 403 5.86 -7.86 -41.28
N LEU A 404 5.45 -9.13 -41.38
CA LEU A 404 4.05 -9.52 -41.39
C LEU A 404 3.36 -9.12 -40.09
N ALA A 405 3.95 -9.44 -38.93
CA ALA A 405 3.42 -9.03 -37.63
C ALA A 405 3.23 -7.51 -37.52
N SER A 406 4.22 -6.74 -37.97
CA SER A 406 4.18 -5.30 -37.99
C SER A 406 3.07 -4.73 -38.86
N GLU A 407 2.82 -5.35 -40.04
CA GLU A 407 1.71 -4.96 -40.90
C GLU A 407 0.38 -5.35 -40.31
N VAL A 408 0.22 -6.56 -39.77
CA VAL A 408 -1.04 -7.00 -39.11
C VAL A 408 -1.41 -6.08 -37.96
N ILE A 409 -0.46 -5.70 -37.12
CA ILE A 409 -0.69 -4.79 -36.00
C ILE A 409 -1.28 -3.43 -36.42
N ARG A 410 -0.93 -2.94 -37.62
CA ARG A 410 -1.48 -1.68 -38.16
C ARG A 410 -2.93 -1.82 -38.65
N HIS A 411 -3.34 -3.03 -39.01
CA HIS A 411 -4.66 -3.31 -39.55
C HIS A 411 -5.69 -3.78 -38.52
N ILE A 412 -5.26 -4.08 -37.29
CA ILE A 412 -6.18 -4.47 -36.22
C ILE A 412 -6.68 -3.26 -35.44
N THR A 413 -7.99 -3.25 -35.20
CA THR A 413 -8.72 -2.20 -34.48
C THR A 413 -9.57 -2.82 -33.35
N ASP A 414 -10.28 -2.02 -32.61
CA ASP A 414 -11.23 -2.45 -31.57
C ASP A 414 -12.42 -3.30 -32.12
N SER A 415 -12.74 -3.13 -33.40
CA SER A 415 -13.77 -3.90 -34.11
C SER A 415 -13.25 -5.14 -34.83
N THR A 416 -11.98 -5.52 -34.64
CA THR A 416 -11.39 -6.66 -35.33
C THR A 416 -11.95 -7.98 -34.79
N GLU A 417 -12.40 -8.84 -35.70
CA GLU A 417 -12.77 -10.22 -35.39
C GLU A 417 -11.52 -11.10 -35.36
N TYR A 418 -11.31 -11.76 -34.23
CA TYR A 418 -10.15 -12.66 -34.04
C TYR A 418 -10.52 -14.11 -34.41
N PRO A 419 -9.55 -14.95 -34.80
CA PRO A 419 -9.80 -16.35 -35.05
C PRO A 419 -10.41 -17.07 -33.86
N GLU A 420 -11.34 -17.97 -34.10
CA GLU A 420 -12.12 -18.67 -33.07
C GLU A 420 -11.22 -19.39 -32.03
N ASP A 421 -10.12 -19.95 -32.48
CA ASP A 421 -9.15 -20.65 -31.59
C ASP A 421 -8.47 -19.67 -30.63
N LEU A 422 -8.12 -18.46 -31.09
CA LEU A 422 -7.56 -17.39 -30.23
C LEU A 422 -8.61 -16.88 -29.24
N GLU A 423 -9.85 -16.66 -29.69
CA GLU A 423 -10.95 -16.24 -28.82
C GLU A 423 -11.22 -17.28 -27.73
N LYS A 424 -11.44 -18.53 -28.11
CA LYS A 424 -11.82 -19.59 -27.17
C LYS A 424 -10.73 -20.00 -26.20
N ARG A 425 -9.47 -20.04 -26.66
CA ARG A 425 -8.35 -20.55 -25.83
C ARG A 425 -7.64 -19.49 -25.01
N LEU A 426 -7.67 -18.23 -25.45
CA LEU A 426 -6.94 -17.16 -24.75
C LEU A 426 -7.85 -16.01 -24.32
N LEU A 427 -8.57 -15.35 -25.25
CA LEU A 427 -9.23 -14.09 -24.93
C LEU A 427 -10.43 -14.26 -23.98
N VAL A 428 -11.26 -15.29 -24.19
CA VAL A 428 -12.40 -15.60 -23.30
C VAL A 428 -11.94 -16.10 -21.92
N PRO A 429 -10.98 -17.06 -21.80
CA PRO A 429 -10.43 -17.42 -20.49
C PRO A 429 -9.78 -16.24 -19.76
N LEU A 430 -9.11 -15.37 -20.50
CA LEU A 430 -8.47 -14.16 -19.94
C LEU A 430 -9.52 -13.19 -19.40
N ALA A 431 -10.64 -12.96 -20.13
CA ALA A 431 -11.77 -12.16 -19.66
C ALA A 431 -12.32 -12.71 -18.32
N ASN A 432 -12.60 -14.02 -18.27
CA ASN A 432 -13.13 -14.67 -17.08
C ASN A 432 -12.20 -14.62 -15.86
N ALA A 433 -10.89 -14.51 -16.09
CA ALA A 433 -9.90 -14.45 -15.00
C ALA A 433 -9.73 -13.04 -14.42
N ILE A 434 -10.11 -11.99 -15.16
CA ILE A 434 -9.92 -10.58 -14.75
C ILE A 434 -11.22 -9.90 -14.29
N ASP A 435 -12.38 -10.52 -14.52
CA ASP A 435 -13.67 -10.11 -13.95
C ASP A 435 -13.82 -10.60 -12.52
#